data_a859a954d0e319145a9970a81fd94e96
#
_entry.id   a859a954d0e319145a9970a81fd94e96
#
_cell.length_a   1.000
_cell.length_b   1.000
_cell.length_c   1.000
_cell.angle_alpha   90.00
_cell.angle_beta   90.00
_cell.angle_gamma   90.00
#
_symmetry.space_group_name_H-M   'P 1'
#
loop_
_entity.id
_entity.type
_entity.pdbx_description
1 polymer ?
#
loop_
_entity_poly.entity_id
_entity_poly.type
_entity_poly.pdbx_seq_one_letter_code
_entity_poly.pdbx_strand_id
1 'polypeptide(L)'
;MSSARVLFLSDRYLLTNDPSGGLIITRLTDGASVFLQPGDDSAGLREDLERARAAEDPRVMEAFAHALSEYDVVMTLPDTEMATIPRT
;
A
#
# COMPACT_ATOMS: atom_id res chain seq x y z
N MET A 1 -3.25 3.52 20.86
CA MET A 1 -2.78 3.81 20.06
C MET A 1 -3.00 3.30 18.88
N SER A 2 -3.37 3.59 18.13
CA SER A 2 -3.64 3.06 17.11
C SER A 2 -2.75 3.10 16.17
N SER A 3 -2.25 2.33 15.63
CA SER A 3 -1.39 2.42 14.60
C SER A 3 -1.91 1.70 13.46
N ALA A 4 -1.36 1.95 12.33
CA ALA A 4 -1.74 1.30 11.12
C ALA A 4 -1.37 -0.15 11.23
N ARG A 5 -2.28 -1.02 10.85
CA ARG A 5 -2.01 -2.43 10.90
C ARG A 5 -1.46 -2.89 9.57
N VAL A 6 -0.38 -3.62 9.60
CA VAL A 6 0.21 -4.15 8.38
C VAL A 6 -0.62 -5.31 7.88
N LEU A 7 -1.12 -5.21 6.66
CA LEU A 7 -1.91 -6.24 6.05
C LEU A 7 -1.07 -7.10 5.10
N PHE A 8 -0.07 -6.50 4.48
CA PHE A 8 0.75 -7.23 3.52
C PHE A 8 2.09 -6.52 3.41
N LEU A 9 3.14 -7.27 3.29
CA LEU A 9 4.49 -6.72 3.16
C LEU A 9 5.28 -7.55 2.18
N SER A 10 5.86 -6.90 1.19
CA SER A 10 6.76 -7.58 0.27
C SER A 10 8.05 -6.78 0.25
N ASP A 11 8.98 -7.15 -0.62
CA ASP A 11 10.24 -6.44 -0.70
C ASP A 11 10.09 -5.07 -1.32
N ARG A 12 8.97 -4.79 -1.99
CA ARG A 12 8.77 -3.49 -2.64
C ARG A 12 7.61 -2.70 -2.10
N TYR A 13 6.60 -3.34 -1.55
CA TYR A 13 5.39 -2.66 -1.16
C TYR A 13 4.92 -3.05 0.22
N LEU A 14 4.32 -2.10 0.89
CA LEU A 14 3.71 -2.30 2.20
C LEU A 14 2.27 -1.89 2.09
N LEU A 15 1.36 -2.73 2.53
CA LEU A 15 -0.06 -2.41 2.52
C LEU A 15 -0.53 -2.34 3.96
N THR A 16 -1.08 -1.20 4.35
CA THR A 16 -1.53 -1.01 5.72
C THR A 16 -2.98 -0.56 5.74
N ASN A 17 -3.62 -0.78 6.87
CA ASN A 17 -4.99 -0.42 7.06
C ASN A 17 -5.07 0.95 7.72
N ASP A 18 -5.87 1.84 7.15
CA ASP A 18 -6.04 3.16 7.73
C ASP A 18 -7.18 3.12 8.74
N PRO A 19 -7.09 3.84 9.85
CA PRO A 19 -8.18 3.81 10.83
C PRO A 19 -9.54 4.22 10.27
N SER A 20 -9.56 4.99 9.18
CA SER A 20 -10.82 5.38 8.60
C SER A 20 -11.48 4.26 7.81
N GLY A 21 -10.80 3.14 7.64
CA GLY A 21 -11.34 2.04 6.85
C GLY A 21 -10.73 1.92 5.49
N GLY A 22 -9.89 2.86 5.10
CA GLY A 22 -9.23 2.78 3.81
C GLY A 22 -7.95 1.97 3.87
N LEU A 23 -7.18 2.05 2.81
CA LEU A 23 -5.91 1.34 2.72
C LEU A 23 -4.82 2.31 2.29
N ILE A 24 -3.61 2.03 2.71
CA ILE A 24 -2.45 2.81 2.29
C ILE A 24 -1.45 1.85 1.68
N ILE A 25 -1.02 2.15 0.45
CA ILE A 25 0.00 1.37 -0.22
C ILE A 25 1.25 2.23 -0.22
N THR A 26 2.34 1.71 0.33
CA THR A 26 3.59 2.43 0.40
C THR A 26 4.64 1.69 -0.42
N ARG A 27 5.32 2.43 -1.29
CA ARG A 27 6.39 1.85 -2.07
C ARG A 27 7.67 1.99 -1.27
N LEU A 28 8.30 0.89 -0.95
CA LEU A 28 9.41 0.90 -0.01
C LEU A 28 10.70 1.44 -0.59
N THR A 29 10.81 1.49 -1.92
CA THR A 29 12.05 1.97 -2.52
C THR A 29 12.27 3.46 -2.29
N ASP A 30 11.21 4.25 -2.26
CA ASP A 30 11.35 5.70 -2.09
C ASP A 30 10.35 6.28 -1.10
N GLY A 31 9.52 5.47 -0.50
CA GLY A 31 8.56 5.97 0.49
C GLY A 31 7.31 6.58 -0.10
N ALA A 32 7.16 6.54 -1.41
CA ALA A 32 5.94 7.08 -2.01
C ALA A 32 4.74 6.26 -1.59
N SER A 33 3.59 6.88 -1.48
CA SER A 33 2.41 6.16 -1.04
C SER A 33 1.15 6.71 -1.68
N VAL A 34 0.08 5.94 -1.58
CA VAL A 34 -1.22 6.36 -2.06
C VAL A 34 -2.24 5.88 -1.04
N PHE A 35 -3.25 6.70 -0.81
CA PHE A 35 -4.33 6.38 0.10
C PHE A 35 -5.55 5.99 -0.71
N LEU A 36 -6.12 4.84 -0.41
CA LEU A 36 -7.36 4.40 -1.04
C LEU A 36 -8.48 4.60 -0.04
N GLN A 37 -9.41 5.45 -0.39
CA GLN A 37 -10.51 5.76 0.51
C GLN A 37 -11.37 4.53 0.75
N PRO A 38 -12.07 4.46 1.88
CA PRO A 38 -12.97 3.35 2.12
C PRO A 38 -14.02 3.35 1.01
N GLY A 39 -14.25 2.20 0.43
CA GLY A 39 -15.20 2.07 -0.66
C GLY A 39 -14.86 0.86 -1.51
N ASP A 40 -15.33 0.89 -2.76
CA ASP A 40 -15.18 -0.26 -3.63
C ASP A 40 -13.74 -0.61 -3.93
N ASP A 41 -12.91 0.39 -4.14
CA ASP A 41 -11.52 0.11 -4.50
C ASP A 41 -10.77 -0.56 -3.36
N SER A 42 -10.92 -0.03 -2.15
CA SER A 42 -10.23 -0.62 -1.02
C SER A 42 -10.82 -1.99 -0.68
N ALA A 43 -12.14 -2.14 -0.81
CA ALA A 43 -12.77 -3.42 -0.54
C ALA A 43 -12.30 -4.47 -1.53
N GLY A 44 -12.18 -4.09 -2.80
CA GLY A 44 -11.70 -5.02 -3.82
C GLY A 44 -10.28 -5.48 -3.56
N LEU A 45 -9.43 -4.56 -3.14
CA LEU A 45 -8.05 -4.91 -2.86
C LEU A 45 -7.97 -5.83 -1.63
N ARG A 46 -8.81 -5.58 -0.62
CA ARG A 46 -8.84 -6.45 0.54
C ARG A 46 -9.27 -7.85 0.15
N GLU A 47 -10.27 -7.95 -0.72
CA GLU A 47 -10.72 -9.25 -1.16
C GLU A 47 -9.65 -9.98 -1.92
N ASP A 48 -8.92 -9.27 -2.76
CA ASP A 48 -7.84 -9.89 -3.52
C ASP A 48 -6.77 -10.43 -2.58
N LEU A 49 -6.46 -9.70 -1.54
CA LEU A 49 -5.46 -10.14 -0.57
C LEU A 49 -5.96 -11.39 0.17
N GLU A 50 -7.22 -11.40 0.57
CA GLU A 50 -7.76 -12.55 1.27
C GLU A 50 -7.74 -13.78 0.38
N ARG A 51 -8.08 -13.58 -0.89
CA ARG A 51 -8.07 -14.68 -1.84
C ARG A 51 -6.67 -15.20 -2.06
N ALA A 52 -5.70 -14.30 -2.12
CA ALA A 52 -4.32 -14.71 -2.29
C ALA A 52 -3.81 -15.48 -1.09
N ARG A 53 -4.22 -15.07 0.11
CA ARG A 53 -3.81 -15.79 1.30
C ARG A 53 -4.45 -17.16 1.35
N ALA A 54 -5.73 -17.25 0.98
CA ALA A 54 -6.42 -18.51 1.02
C ALA A 54 -5.87 -19.52 0.03
N ALA A 55 -5.28 -19.01 -1.05
CA ALA A 55 -4.71 -19.90 -2.06
C ALA A 55 -3.46 -20.61 -1.57
N GLU A 56 -2.78 -19.99 -0.62
CA GLU A 56 -1.56 -20.57 -0.05
C GLU A 56 -0.55 -20.95 -1.13
N ASP A 57 -0.47 -20.13 -2.18
CA ASP A 57 0.42 -20.37 -3.29
C ASP A 57 1.31 -19.13 -3.44
N PRO A 58 2.62 -19.28 -3.33
CA PRO A 58 3.52 -18.10 -3.45
C PRO A 58 3.35 -17.36 -4.75
N ARG A 59 2.98 -18.05 -5.83
CA ARG A 59 2.81 -17.37 -7.11
C ARG A 59 1.60 -16.45 -7.10
N VAL A 60 0.55 -16.85 -6.38
CA VAL A 60 -0.64 -16.01 -6.29
C VAL A 60 -0.32 -14.77 -5.45
N MET A 61 0.43 -14.95 -4.37
CA MET A 61 0.81 -13.83 -3.53
C MET A 61 1.75 -12.90 -4.28
N GLU A 62 2.63 -13.44 -5.10
CA GLU A 62 3.53 -12.62 -5.89
C GLU A 62 2.74 -11.83 -6.92
N ALA A 63 1.71 -12.43 -7.52
CA ALA A 63 0.87 -11.72 -8.46
C ALA A 63 0.13 -10.58 -7.77
N PHE A 64 -0.28 -10.78 -6.53
CA PHE A 64 -0.92 -9.71 -5.78
C PHE A 64 0.08 -8.56 -5.56
N ALA A 65 1.30 -8.88 -5.17
CA ALA A 65 2.30 -7.85 -4.97
C ALA A 65 2.58 -7.11 -6.26
N HIS A 66 2.61 -7.81 -7.37
CA HIS A 66 2.85 -7.17 -8.65
C HIS A 66 1.69 -6.25 -9.03
N ALA A 67 0.48 -6.63 -8.65
CA ALA A 67 -0.68 -5.80 -8.96
C ALA A 67 -0.61 -4.46 -8.22
N LEU A 68 0.08 -4.40 -7.09
CA LEU A 68 0.21 -3.15 -6.38
C LEU A 68 1.01 -2.12 -7.18
N SER A 69 1.83 -2.59 -8.12
CA SER A 69 2.61 -1.66 -8.92
C SER A 69 1.74 -0.81 -9.83
N GLU A 70 0.50 -1.21 -10.05
CA GLU A 70 -0.40 -0.40 -10.86
C GLU A 70 -0.71 0.92 -10.18
N TYR A 71 -0.48 1.03 -8.88
CA TYR A 71 -0.73 2.27 -8.18
C TYR A 71 0.47 3.20 -8.19
N ASP A 72 1.59 2.78 -8.77
CA ASP A 72 2.80 3.63 -8.80
C ASP A 72 2.51 4.99 -9.40
N VAL A 73 1.68 5.03 -10.43
CA VAL A 73 1.44 6.27 -11.16
C VAL A 73 0.65 7.29 -10.35
N VAL A 74 -0.03 6.86 -9.29
CA VAL A 74 -0.79 7.78 -8.47
C VAL A 74 -0.15 7.99 -7.10
N MET A 75 1.00 7.41 -6.86
CA MET A 75 1.65 7.58 -5.58
C MET A 75 2.32 8.94 -5.50
N THR A 76 2.40 9.47 -4.28
CA THR A 76 3.07 10.72 -4.04
C THR A 76 4.21 10.50 -3.07
N LEU A 77 5.26 11.27 -3.26
CA LEU A 77 6.41 11.16 -2.37
C LEU A 77 6.12 11.81 -1.03
N PRO A 78 6.84 11.41 0.00
CA PRO A 78 6.58 11.96 1.32
C PRO A 78 6.96 13.44 1.38
N ASP A 79 6.30 14.12 2.30
CA ASP A 79 6.51 15.54 2.42
C ASP A 79 7.87 15.93 2.94
N THR A 80 8.64 14.99 3.37
CA THR A 80 9.95 15.33 3.88
C THR A 80 10.75 16.12 2.88
N GLU A 81 10.43 15.99 1.61
CA GLU A 81 11.13 16.75 0.65
C GLU A 81 10.92 18.19 0.83
N MET A 82 9.76 18.57 1.27
CA MET A 82 9.51 19.96 1.45
C MET A 82 10.33 20.53 2.54
N ALA A 83 10.61 19.75 3.52
CA ALA A 83 11.38 20.24 4.63
C ALA A 83 12.80 20.54 4.25
N THR A 84 13.29 19.86 3.23
CA THR A 84 14.67 20.08 2.91
C THR A 84 14.88 21.21 1.96
N ILE A 85 13.89 21.62 1.29
CA ILE A 85 14.07 22.62 0.36
C ILE A 85 14.55 23.88 0.84
N PRO A 86 14.16 24.33 1.78
CA PRO A 86 14.52 25.60 2.12
C PRO A 86 15.79 25.85 2.40
N ARG A 87 16.16 25.99 2.22
CA ARG A 87 17.02 26.32 2.58
C ARG A 87 17.58 26.96 2.14
N THR A 88 17.56 27.31 1.91
CA THR A 88 18.03 27.91 1.63
C THR A 88 18.53 28.11 1.71
#